data_9908105f641e08f97790e513864c80af
#
_entry.id   9908105f641e08f97790e513864c80af
#
_cell.length_a   1.000
_cell.length_b   1.000
_cell.length_c   1.000
_cell.angle_alpha   90.00
_cell.angle_beta   90.00
_cell.angle_gamma   90.00
#
_symmetry.space_group_name_H-M   'P 1'
#
loop_
_entity.id
_entity.type
_entity.pdbx_description
1 polymer ?
#
loop_
_entity_poly.entity_id
_entity_poly.type
_entity_poly.pdbx_seq_one_letter_code
_entity_poly.pdbx_strand_id
1 'polypeptide(L)'
;MRSTRLTLTVMAWLMGACTLASPTMAQTAPPPGNAAPTADNAVLLTVFFKHDQSRPLNELNAQLDKQGFRKAFPPAGVEVVSWYVVMGIGQVVTLRLPASRMREVNRIIEDTAWGPYRTEFYPTYDYKGVGMAEHDKATAN
;
A
#
# COMPACT_ATOMS: atom_id res chain seq x y z
N MET A 1 64.36 -71.47 0.20
CA MET A 1 63.51 -70.76 1.21
C MET A 1 63.11 -69.43 0.63
N ARG A 2 61.87 -69.28 0.24
CA ARG A 2 61.37 -68.20 -0.65
C ARG A 2 60.72 -67.10 0.19
N SER A 3 61.23 -65.90 0.12
CA SER A 3 60.65 -64.73 0.74
C SER A 3 59.66 -64.06 -0.24
N THR A 4 58.40 -64.01 0.19
CA THR A 4 57.32 -63.43 -0.57
C THR A 4 57.23 -61.96 -0.15
N ARG A 5 57.42 -60.99 -1.08
CA ARG A 5 57.25 -59.59 -0.86
C ARG A 5 55.78 -59.21 -1.11
N LEU A 6 55.15 -58.67 -0.09
CA LEU A 6 53.78 -58.18 -0.10
C LEU A 6 53.80 -56.72 -0.59
N THR A 7 53.25 -56.44 -1.73
CA THR A 7 53.12 -55.10 -2.31
C THR A 7 51.83 -54.49 -1.79
N LEU A 8 51.95 -53.40 -0.99
CA LEU A 8 50.80 -52.64 -0.47
C LEU A 8 50.39 -51.58 -1.52
N THR A 9 49.27 -51.77 -2.17
CA THR A 9 48.70 -50.78 -3.12
C THR A 9 47.86 -49.77 -2.31
N VAL A 10 48.35 -48.55 -2.23
CA VAL A 10 47.62 -47.43 -1.62
C VAL A 10 46.64 -46.88 -2.64
N MET A 11 45.36 -47.10 -2.40
CA MET A 11 44.28 -46.60 -3.24
C MET A 11 43.88 -45.20 -2.71
N ALA A 12 44.27 -44.12 -3.41
CA ALA A 12 43.91 -42.75 -3.07
C ALA A 12 42.45 -42.50 -3.50
N TRP A 13 41.56 -42.25 -2.51
CA TRP A 13 40.20 -41.80 -2.77
C TRP A 13 40.20 -40.28 -2.98
N LEU A 14 39.94 -39.82 -4.20
CA LEU A 14 39.57 -38.44 -4.48
C LEU A 14 38.13 -38.21 -4.05
N MET A 15 37.92 -37.54 -2.93
CA MET A 15 36.61 -37.00 -2.59
C MET A 15 36.36 -35.74 -3.43
N GLY A 16 35.54 -35.88 -4.47
CA GLY A 16 35.01 -34.78 -5.23
C GLY A 16 33.95 -34.02 -4.36
N ALA A 17 34.26 -32.86 -3.91
CA ALA A 17 33.28 -31.95 -3.26
C ALA A 17 32.32 -31.42 -4.33
N CYS A 18 31.13 -32.03 -4.46
CA CYS A 18 30.03 -31.42 -5.21
C CYS A 18 29.47 -30.25 -4.44
N THR A 19 29.86 -29.06 -4.78
CA THR A 19 29.19 -27.83 -4.32
C THR A 19 27.84 -27.72 -5.01
N LEU A 20 26.77 -28.06 -4.30
CA LEU A 20 25.40 -27.80 -4.75
C LEU A 20 25.18 -26.29 -4.70
N ALA A 21 25.34 -25.62 -5.83
CA ALA A 21 24.89 -24.24 -6.01
C ALA A 21 23.36 -24.25 -5.94
N SER A 22 22.80 -23.76 -4.82
CA SER A 22 21.36 -23.50 -4.70
C SER A 22 20.98 -22.41 -5.72
N PRO A 23 19.95 -22.64 -6.56
CA PRO A 23 19.47 -21.57 -7.42
C PRO A 23 18.90 -20.47 -6.54
N THR A 24 19.57 -19.30 -6.49
CA THR A 24 19.02 -18.09 -5.93
C THR A 24 17.84 -17.71 -6.81
N MET A 25 16.62 -17.97 -6.35
CA MET A 25 15.41 -17.45 -6.99
C MET A 25 15.49 -15.94 -6.93
N ALA A 26 15.79 -15.32 -8.05
CA ALA A 26 15.68 -13.89 -8.21
C ALA A 26 14.22 -13.51 -7.95
N GLN A 27 13.94 -12.96 -6.77
CA GLN A 27 12.63 -12.43 -6.41
C GLN A 27 12.41 -11.24 -7.32
N THR A 28 11.59 -11.42 -8.36
CA THR A 28 11.19 -10.33 -9.24
C THR A 28 10.46 -9.32 -8.38
N ALA A 29 11.03 -8.13 -8.21
CA ALA A 29 10.38 -7.05 -7.50
C ALA A 29 9.00 -6.81 -8.12
N PRO A 30 7.94 -6.68 -7.31
CA PRO A 30 6.61 -6.38 -7.85
C PRO A 30 6.68 -5.08 -8.67
N PRO A 31 5.88 -4.97 -9.74
CA PRO A 31 5.83 -3.76 -10.53
C PRO A 31 5.55 -2.54 -9.63
N PRO A 32 6.17 -1.38 -9.88
CA PRO A 32 6.14 -0.23 -8.97
C PRO A 32 4.75 0.28 -8.59
N GLY A 33 3.71 -0.09 -9.34
CA GLY A 33 2.32 0.22 -9.03
C GLY A 33 1.66 -0.60 -7.92
N ASN A 34 2.21 -1.78 -7.56
CA ASN A 34 1.59 -2.72 -6.61
C ASN A 34 2.39 -2.87 -5.30
N ALA A 35 3.43 -2.07 -5.10
CA ALA A 35 4.16 -2.10 -3.84
C ALA A 35 3.24 -1.74 -2.67
N ALA A 36 3.29 -2.52 -1.58
CA ALA A 36 2.60 -2.17 -0.36
C ALA A 36 3.13 -0.83 0.21
N PRO A 37 2.30 -0.04 0.89
CA PRO A 37 2.77 1.18 1.54
C PRO A 37 3.82 0.85 2.60
N THR A 38 4.96 1.53 2.53
CA THR A 38 6.03 1.47 3.53
C THR A 38 6.26 2.89 4.07
N ALA A 39 7.05 3.03 5.13
CA ALA A 39 7.40 4.34 5.67
C ALA A 39 8.02 5.29 4.61
N ASP A 40 8.76 4.72 3.65
CA ASP A 40 9.50 5.50 2.65
C ASP A 40 8.69 5.85 1.39
N ASN A 41 7.63 5.09 1.07
CA ASN A 41 6.86 5.29 -0.16
C ASN A 41 5.39 5.66 0.08
N ALA A 42 4.93 5.62 1.33
CA ALA A 42 3.55 5.91 1.67
C ALA A 42 3.30 7.42 1.75
N VAL A 43 2.22 7.83 1.11
CA VAL A 43 1.65 9.16 1.26
C VAL A 43 0.28 9.05 1.89
N LEU A 44 -0.12 10.09 2.63
CA LEU A 44 -1.51 10.25 3.04
C LEU A 44 -2.20 11.13 2.02
N LEU A 45 -3.39 10.70 1.59
CA LEU A 45 -4.25 11.44 0.69
C LEU A 45 -5.60 11.64 1.37
N THR A 46 -5.94 12.90 1.66
CA THR A 46 -7.26 13.25 2.17
C THR A 46 -8.15 13.66 1.02
N VAL A 47 -9.29 12.99 0.89
CA VAL A 47 -10.29 13.24 -0.14
C VAL A 47 -11.58 13.72 0.50
N PHE A 48 -12.07 14.86 0.01
CA PHE A 48 -13.39 15.39 0.35
C PHE A 48 -14.38 14.98 -0.74
N PHE A 49 -15.44 14.31 -0.34
CA PHE A 49 -16.59 13.97 -1.17
C PHE A 49 -17.75 14.90 -0.79
N LYS A 50 -17.82 16.05 -1.42
CA LYS A 50 -18.86 17.05 -1.15
C LYS A 50 -20.13 16.69 -1.89
N HIS A 51 -21.24 16.52 -1.16
CA HIS A 51 -22.54 16.23 -1.75
C HIS A 51 -23.02 17.36 -2.69
N ASP A 52 -23.61 16.98 -3.80
CA ASP A 52 -24.42 17.88 -4.61
C ASP A 52 -25.74 18.14 -3.87
N GLN A 53 -25.83 19.27 -3.17
CA GLN A 53 -26.99 19.65 -2.35
C GLN A 53 -28.19 20.12 -3.17
N SER A 54 -28.07 20.20 -4.49
CA SER A 54 -29.21 20.51 -5.37
C SER A 54 -30.15 19.32 -5.58
N ARG A 55 -29.75 18.13 -5.13
CA ARG A 55 -30.46 16.85 -5.31
C ARG A 55 -30.67 16.12 -4.00
N PRO A 56 -31.77 15.37 -3.83
CA PRO A 56 -32.01 14.55 -2.67
C PRO A 56 -30.95 13.45 -2.50
N LEU A 57 -30.59 13.13 -1.25
CA LEU A 57 -29.55 12.15 -0.95
C LEU A 57 -29.82 10.74 -1.51
N ASN A 58 -31.09 10.32 -1.57
CA ASN A 58 -31.47 9.03 -2.14
C ASN A 58 -31.14 8.93 -3.65
N GLU A 59 -31.30 10.03 -4.40
CA GLU A 59 -30.92 10.07 -5.82
C GLU A 59 -29.41 10.01 -6.00
N LEU A 60 -28.64 10.74 -5.17
CA LEU A 60 -27.19 10.68 -5.18
C LEU A 60 -26.68 9.26 -4.88
N ASN A 61 -27.27 8.62 -3.86
CA ASN A 61 -26.93 7.23 -3.52
C ASN A 61 -27.27 6.24 -4.64
N ALA A 62 -28.45 6.37 -5.27
CA ALA A 62 -28.81 5.53 -6.40
C ALA A 62 -27.85 5.68 -7.58
N GLN A 63 -27.37 6.89 -7.82
CA GLN A 63 -26.38 7.16 -8.86
C GLN A 63 -25.02 6.55 -8.53
N LEU A 64 -24.53 6.67 -7.26
CA LEU A 64 -23.30 6.03 -6.79
C LEU A 64 -23.34 4.51 -6.92
N ASP A 65 -24.49 3.90 -6.62
CA ASP A 65 -24.69 2.46 -6.78
C ASP A 65 -24.62 2.05 -8.26
N LYS A 66 -25.28 2.81 -9.13
CA LYS A 66 -25.24 2.60 -10.58
C LYS A 66 -23.83 2.75 -11.16
N GLN A 67 -23.06 3.71 -10.66
CA GLN A 67 -21.66 3.94 -11.07
C GLN A 67 -20.68 2.92 -10.43
N GLY A 68 -21.12 2.11 -9.47
CA GLY A 68 -20.31 1.09 -8.81
C GLY A 68 -19.30 1.65 -7.79
N PHE A 69 -19.52 2.85 -7.27
CA PHE A 69 -18.61 3.52 -6.33
C PHE A 69 -18.26 2.63 -5.14
N ARG A 70 -19.27 2.08 -4.45
CA ARG A 70 -19.06 1.23 -3.26
C ARG A 70 -18.33 -0.07 -3.53
N LYS A 71 -18.26 -0.47 -4.80
CA LYS A 71 -17.54 -1.67 -5.25
C LYS A 71 -16.07 -1.37 -5.58
N ALA A 72 -15.82 -0.17 -6.12
CA ALA A 72 -14.51 0.24 -6.61
C ALA A 72 -13.69 1.00 -5.56
N PHE A 73 -14.37 1.69 -4.64
CA PHE A 73 -13.71 2.51 -3.63
C PHE A 73 -14.00 2.01 -2.20
N PRO A 74 -12.97 1.85 -1.33
CA PRO A 74 -11.55 2.07 -1.63
C PRO A 74 -10.94 0.95 -2.49
N PRO A 75 -9.90 1.24 -3.31
CA PRO A 75 -9.21 0.21 -4.10
C PRO A 75 -8.54 -0.83 -3.22
N ALA A 76 -8.47 -2.06 -3.69
CA ALA A 76 -7.78 -3.14 -2.98
C ALA A 76 -6.31 -2.77 -2.66
N GLY A 77 -5.86 -3.04 -1.42
CA GLY A 77 -4.51 -2.73 -0.96
C GLY A 77 -4.22 -1.26 -0.67
N VAL A 78 -5.24 -0.40 -0.67
CA VAL A 78 -5.17 0.97 -0.14
C VAL A 78 -5.73 0.95 1.28
N GLU A 79 -4.95 1.45 2.24
CA GLU A 79 -5.38 1.54 3.64
C GLU A 79 -6.30 2.75 3.83
N VAL A 80 -7.45 2.54 4.47
CA VAL A 80 -8.32 3.62 4.93
C VAL A 80 -7.91 3.99 6.35
N VAL A 81 -7.27 5.13 6.50
CA VAL A 81 -6.83 5.66 7.81
C VAL A 81 -8.01 6.24 8.58
N SER A 82 -8.88 6.97 7.88
CA SER A 82 -10.09 7.53 8.47
C SER A 82 -11.18 7.72 7.42
N TRP A 83 -12.44 7.63 7.86
CA TRP A 83 -13.60 7.92 7.02
C TRP A 83 -14.70 8.55 7.89
N TYR A 84 -14.94 9.83 7.69
CA TYR A 84 -15.91 10.60 8.48
C TYR A 84 -16.96 11.24 7.60
N VAL A 85 -18.15 11.40 8.17
CA VAL A 85 -19.18 12.28 7.62
C VAL A 85 -19.05 13.64 8.29
N VAL A 86 -18.89 14.68 7.48
CA VAL A 86 -18.91 16.08 7.89
C VAL A 86 -20.29 16.62 7.55
N MET A 87 -21.10 16.88 8.59
CA MET A 87 -22.48 17.36 8.41
C MET A 87 -22.51 18.64 7.57
N GLY A 88 -23.41 18.69 6.60
CA GLY A 88 -23.54 19.84 5.68
C GLY A 88 -22.51 19.90 4.55
N ILE A 89 -21.51 19.02 4.54
CA ILE A 89 -20.50 18.97 3.49
C ILE A 89 -20.58 17.64 2.73
N GLY A 90 -20.43 16.50 3.42
CA GLY A 90 -20.37 15.19 2.82
C GLY A 90 -19.43 14.27 3.58
N GLN A 91 -18.50 13.60 2.88
CA GLN A 91 -17.58 12.65 3.50
C GLN A 91 -16.13 13.13 3.35
N VAL A 92 -15.31 12.81 4.33
CA VAL A 92 -13.86 13.02 4.31
C VAL A 92 -13.18 11.70 4.58
N VAL A 93 -12.33 11.29 3.66
CA VAL A 93 -11.61 10.01 3.72
C VAL A 93 -10.12 10.29 3.64
N THR A 94 -9.36 9.74 4.59
CA THR A 94 -7.89 9.76 4.52
C THR A 94 -7.40 8.37 4.18
N LEU A 95 -6.66 8.27 3.11
CA LEU A 95 -6.06 7.05 2.59
C LEU A 95 -4.56 7.05 2.82
N ARG A 96 -3.99 5.86 3.09
CA ARG A 96 -2.55 5.63 3.02
C ARG A 96 -2.24 4.73 1.83
N LEU A 97 -1.38 5.21 0.93
CA LEU A 97 -1.07 4.50 -0.31
C LEU A 97 0.34 4.85 -0.80
N PRO A 98 0.98 3.99 -1.62
CA PRO A 98 2.18 4.37 -2.34
C PRO A 98 1.88 5.52 -3.31
N ALA A 99 2.79 6.48 -3.43
CA ALA A 99 2.63 7.64 -4.32
C ALA A 99 2.35 7.22 -5.78
N SER A 100 2.88 6.08 -6.23
CA SER A 100 2.65 5.50 -7.55
C SER A 100 1.19 5.14 -7.83
N ARG A 101 0.36 4.93 -6.79
CA ARG A 101 -1.06 4.58 -6.91
C ARG A 101 -2.01 5.78 -6.83
N MET A 102 -1.51 6.99 -6.63
CA MET A 102 -2.36 8.18 -6.55
C MET A 102 -3.25 8.36 -7.78
N ARG A 103 -2.68 8.12 -8.98
CA ARG A 103 -3.44 8.21 -10.24
C ARG A 103 -4.58 7.18 -10.31
N GLU A 104 -4.34 5.96 -9.83
CA GLU A 104 -5.38 4.91 -9.79
C GLU A 104 -6.56 5.33 -8.91
N VAL A 105 -6.27 5.81 -7.69
CA VAL A 105 -7.30 6.30 -6.77
C VAL A 105 -8.10 7.45 -7.38
N ASN A 106 -7.40 8.43 -7.98
CA ASN A 106 -8.05 9.56 -8.64
C ASN A 106 -9.00 9.09 -9.74
N ARG A 107 -8.54 8.19 -10.64
CA ARG A 107 -9.36 7.68 -11.75
C ARG A 107 -10.58 6.91 -11.28
N ILE A 108 -10.45 6.06 -10.26
CA ILE A 108 -11.60 5.35 -9.68
C ILE A 108 -12.64 6.34 -9.18
N ILE A 109 -12.22 7.40 -8.50
CA ILE A 109 -13.14 8.42 -7.97
C ILE A 109 -13.78 9.22 -9.11
N GLU A 110 -13.01 9.63 -10.11
CA GLU A 110 -13.55 10.32 -11.31
C GLU A 110 -14.61 9.48 -12.00
N ASP A 111 -14.33 8.20 -12.22
CA ASP A 111 -15.21 7.30 -12.97
C ASP A 111 -16.47 6.90 -12.17
N THR A 112 -16.40 6.87 -10.84
CA THR A 112 -17.47 6.26 -10.02
C THR A 112 -18.17 7.20 -9.05
N ALA A 113 -17.59 8.35 -8.74
CA ALA A 113 -18.13 9.28 -7.75
C ALA A 113 -18.58 10.63 -8.30
N TRP A 114 -18.14 11.00 -9.51
CA TRP A 114 -18.51 12.28 -10.11
C TRP A 114 -20.01 12.32 -10.49
N GLY A 115 -20.58 13.50 -10.33
CA GLY A 115 -22.02 13.74 -10.40
C GLY A 115 -22.63 13.80 -9.02
N PRO A 116 -22.69 12.69 -8.25
CA PRO A 116 -23.12 12.73 -6.85
C PRO A 116 -22.20 13.52 -5.93
N TYR A 117 -20.90 13.47 -6.20
CA TYR A 117 -19.89 14.18 -5.41
C TYR A 117 -19.12 15.18 -6.26
N ARG A 118 -18.85 16.32 -5.65
CA ARG A 118 -17.73 17.18 -5.99
C ARG A 118 -16.54 16.76 -5.13
N THR A 119 -15.42 16.41 -5.75
CA THR A 119 -14.27 15.85 -5.06
C THR A 119 -13.10 16.81 -5.01
N GLU A 120 -12.39 16.80 -3.87
CA GLU A 120 -11.16 17.57 -3.66
C GLU A 120 -10.11 16.64 -3.05
N PHE A 121 -8.84 16.77 -3.50
CA PHE A 121 -7.75 15.88 -3.13
C PHE A 121 -6.63 16.68 -2.50
N TYR A 122 -6.19 16.28 -1.31
CA TYR A 122 -5.14 16.93 -0.57
C TYR A 122 -4.11 15.91 -0.10
N PRO A 123 -2.86 15.96 -0.60
CA PRO A 123 -1.76 15.28 0.09
C PRO A 123 -1.65 15.82 1.51
N THR A 124 -1.57 14.92 2.48
CA THR A 124 -1.50 15.25 3.90
C THR A 124 -0.35 14.52 4.56
N TYR A 125 0.03 14.95 5.76
CA TYR A 125 0.96 14.23 6.61
C TYR A 125 0.48 14.25 8.06
N ASP A 126 0.87 13.26 8.83
CA ASP A 126 0.51 13.16 10.24
C ASP A 126 1.40 14.11 11.06
N TYR A 127 0.79 15.15 11.59
CA TYR A 127 1.45 16.13 12.47
C TYR A 127 1.17 15.89 13.95
N LYS A 128 0.33 14.91 14.30
CA LYS A 128 -0.14 14.69 15.66
C LYS A 128 0.99 14.55 16.68
N GLY A 129 2.00 13.72 16.35
CA GLY A 129 3.12 13.48 17.26
C GLY A 129 3.93 14.74 17.54
N VAL A 130 4.21 15.53 16.51
CA VAL A 130 4.95 16.80 16.64
C VAL A 130 4.12 17.83 17.37
N GLY A 131 2.86 18.01 16.97
CA GLY A 131 1.95 19.00 17.58
C GLY A 131 1.70 18.75 19.08
N MET A 132 1.54 17.46 19.47
CA MET A 132 1.40 17.12 20.88
C MET A 132 2.67 17.39 21.68
N ALA A 133 3.86 17.07 21.13
CA ALA A 133 5.13 17.35 21.80
C ALA A 133 5.38 18.87 21.98
N GLU A 134 4.97 19.69 21.02
CA GLU A 134 5.03 21.14 21.11
C GLU A 134 4.07 21.68 22.19
N HIS A 135 2.85 21.14 22.23
CA HIS A 135 1.87 21.48 23.26
C HIS A 135 2.38 21.16 24.66
N ASP A 136 2.88 19.95 24.87
CA ASP A 136 3.40 19.49 26.16
C ASP A 136 4.57 20.36 26.66
N LYS A 137 5.47 20.78 25.76
CA LYS A 137 6.53 21.72 26.10
C LYS A 137 6.01 23.08 26.52
N ALA A 138 4.99 23.60 25.85
CA ALA A 138 4.41 24.90 26.14
C ALA A 138 3.64 24.92 27.47
N THR A 139 3.07 23.78 27.88
CA THR A 139 2.27 23.64 29.11
C THR A 139 3.09 23.19 30.33
N ALA A 140 4.33 22.74 30.15
CA ALA A 140 5.22 22.33 31.23
C ALA A 140 5.96 23.49 31.94
N ASN A 141 5.82 24.73 31.46
CA ASN A 141 6.34 25.98 32.04
C ASN A 141 5.22 26.70 32.77
#